data_17957d9a620131a4908f7ddcdc5d68cb
#
_entry.id   17957d9a620131a4908f7ddcdc5d68cb
#
_cell.length_a   1.000
_cell.length_b   1.000
_cell.length_c   1.000
_cell.angle_alpha   90.00
_cell.angle_beta   90.00
_cell.angle_gamma   90.00
#
_symmetry.space_group_name_H-M   'P 1'
#
loop_
_entity.id
_entity.type
_entity.pdbx_description
1 polymer ?
#
loop_
_entity_poly.entity_id
_entity_poly.type
_entity_poly.pdbx_seq_one_letter_code
_entity_poly.pdbx_strand_id
1 'polypeptide(L)'
;MTHMKHILTVLALLVAFVSCNEHPVVVRDTIPYVKQLAADTTGIFRLVHTYRTAGTKGSIAVIGEPESTVRLAATLLEADFVDNIDGRSKPDRLPDFAGETFDILMDLYNAPYTRMAASSPDSLREVCVRNAVIAVDTVAYSNALDPLSRLAKTRAKVFVLANSLLSEYGKFDVDTLFKMGGREAIVLTPVEAMLKAAEKAGCKSVAVWAPEEARPAYENVAKELTPQMEVTVVSTTGNGLLRPAFRDMLRIFRTQKPNGTLDAVLLDSFTADLEELYAEKEHIHRQITEEDMAFDRILMPRFRFIEPNAALTGALYRLLREKNLFTHDIAYPTIRYYQTEENLDGEFVPVEVSAAYLSAQTKPEPAYVPDID
;
A
#
# COMPACT_ATOMS: atom_id res chain seq x y z
N MET A 1 29.39 54.05 -9.71
CA MET A 1 28.41 53.69 -8.64
C MET A 1 27.10 53.06 -9.17
N THR A 2 26.74 53.25 -10.41
CA THR A 2 25.50 52.73 -11.01
C THR A 2 25.57 51.22 -11.35
N HIS A 3 26.71 50.71 -11.81
CA HIS A 3 26.87 49.28 -12.12
C HIS A 3 26.84 48.33 -10.91
N MET A 4 27.29 48.82 -9.75
CA MET A 4 27.30 48.02 -8.51
C MET A 4 25.90 47.85 -7.91
N LYS A 5 24.98 48.78 -8.15
CA LYS A 5 23.56 48.68 -7.72
C LYS A 5 22.79 47.62 -8.53
N HIS A 6 23.08 47.51 -9.82
CA HIS A 6 22.42 46.48 -10.66
C HIS A 6 22.89 45.07 -10.35
N ILE A 7 24.17 44.87 -10.00
CA ILE A 7 24.70 43.56 -9.60
C ILE A 7 24.10 43.12 -8.27
N LEU A 8 23.94 44.03 -7.29
CA LEU A 8 23.27 43.68 -6.02
C LEU A 8 21.79 43.35 -6.20
N THR A 9 21.09 44.03 -7.11
CA THR A 9 19.67 43.77 -7.37
C THR A 9 19.47 42.42 -8.09
N VAL A 10 20.36 42.04 -9.03
CA VAL A 10 20.32 40.75 -9.70
C VAL A 10 20.71 39.61 -8.74
N LEU A 11 21.67 39.84 -7.82
CA LEU A 11 22.03 38.85 -6.80
C LEU A 11 20.90 38.66 -5.78
N ALA A 12 20.18 39.70 -5.39
CA ALA A 12 19.03 39.64 -4.51
C ALA A 12 17.82 38.94 -5.17
N LEU A 13 17.64 39.09 -6.48
CA LEU A 13 16.62 38.38 -7.26
C LEU A 13 16.99 36.88 -7.45
N LEU A 14 18.25 36.55 -7.60
CA LEU A 14 18.71 35.15 -7.69
C LEU A 14 18.57 34.38 -6.37
N VAL A 15 18.74 35.08 -5.22
CA VAL A 15 18.54 34.46 -3.90
C VAL A 15 17.04 34.26 -3.59
N ALA A 16 16.16 35.08 -4.17
CA ALA A 16 14.71 34.92 -3.99
C ALA A 16 14.09 33.73 -4.79
N PHE A 17 14.82 33.15 -5.75
CA PHE A 17 14.36 31.98 -6.51
C PHE A 17 14.89 30.64 -5.99
N VAL A 18 15.73 30.64 -4.96
CA VAL A 18 16.03 29.43 -4.17
C VAL A 18 15.09 29.38 -2.96
N SER A 19 13.80 29.54 -3.20
CA SER A 19 12.80 28.97 -2.31
C SER A 19 12.81 27.48 -2.57
N CYS A 20 13.65 26.76 -1.83
CA CYS A 20 13.46 25.33 -1.65
C CYS A 20 12.00 25.15 -1.28
N ASN A 21 11.24 24.45 -2.10
CA ASN A 21 10.00 23.83 -1.66
C ASN A 21 10.39 22.79 -0.60
N GLU A 22 10.62 23.28 0.62
CA GLU A 22 10.72 22.39 1.77
C GLU A 22 9.33 21.80 1.97
N HIS A 23 9.13 20.59 1.46
CA HIS A 23 7.98 19.82 1.83
C HIS A 23 7.94 19.70 3.35
N PRO A 24 6.80 19.88 4.00
CA PRO A 24 6.72 19.74 5.44
C PRO A 24 7.15 18.32 5.83
N VAL A 25 8.29 18.21 6.48
CA VAL A 25 8.81 16.94 6.96
C VAL A 25 8.02 16.54 8.20
N VAL A 26 7.27 15.46 8.12
CA VAL A 26 6.62 14.85 9.28
C VAL A 26 7.67 14.17 10.14
N VAL A 27 7.87 14.67 11.36
CA VAL A 27 8.82 14.05 12.31
C VAL A 27 8.20 12.80 12.89
N ARG A 28 8.89 11.68 12.77
CA ARG A 28 8.47 10.37 13.30
C ARG A 28 9.50 9.83 14.29
N ASP A 29 9.00 9.36 15.41
CA ASP A 29 9.85 8.76 16.45
C ASP A 29 10.01 7.26 16.21
N THR A 30 11.24 6.77 16.40
CA THR A 30 11.57 5.35 16.32
C THR A 30 11.15 4.64 17.59
N ILE A 31 10.36 3.57 17.49
CA ILE A 31 9.93 2.79 18.64
C ILE A 31 11.08 2.03 19.31
N PRO A 32 10.99 1.73 20.62
CA PRO A 32 12.03 0.99 21.35
C PRO A 32 12.37 -0.35 20.71
N TYR A 33 11.38 -1.08 20.20
CA TYR A 33 11.56 -2.36 19.53
C TYR A 33 12.54 -2.29 18.36
N VAL A 34 12.42 -1.32 17.46
CA VAL A 34 13.36 -1.12 16.34
C VAL A 34 14.78 -0.89 16.86
N LYS A 35 14.96 -0.10 17.93
CA LYS A 35 16.27 0.17 18.53
C LYS A 35 16.87 -1.10 19.12
N GLN A 36 16.05 -1.93 19.80
CA GLN A 36 16.46 -3.20 20.36
C GLN A 36 16.93 -4.17 19.25
N LEU A 37 16.14 -4.29 18.17
CA LEU A 37 16.47 -5.16 17.04
C LEU A 37 17.77 -4.74 16.34
N ALA A 38 17.97 -3.43 16.17
CA ALA A 38 19.16 -2.91 15.53
C ALA A 38 20.43 -3.14 16.36
N ALA A 39 20.30 -3.22 17.70
CA ALA A 39 21.42 -3.49 18.60
C ALA A 39 21.74 -4.99 18.73
N ASP A 40 20.77 -5.88 18.45
CA ASP A 40 20.96 -7.32 18.55
C ASP A 40 21.47 -7.89 17.23
N THR A 41 22.62 -8.53 17.24
CA THR A 41 23.22 -9.19 16.08
C THR A 41 23.01 -10.71 16.10
N THR A 42 22.21 -11.22 17.04
CA THR A 42 21.94 -12.65 17.24
C THR A 42 20.56 -13.05 16.72
N GLY A 43 20.25 -14.33 16.67
CA GLY A 43 18.94 -14.84 16.30
C GLY A 43 18.42 -14.32 14.96
N ILE A 44 17.13 -14.00 14.92
CA ILE A 44 16.44 -13.49 13.73
C ILE A 44 16.96 -12.11 13.28
N PHE A 45 17.51 -11.30 14.20
CA PHE A 45 18.00 -9.96 13.90
C PHE A 45 19.28 -9.94 13.07
N ARG A 46 20.05 -11.01 13.12
CA ARG A 46 21.18 -11.22 12.21
C ARG A 46 20.72 -11.14 10.76
N LEU A 47 19.46 -11.47 10.47
CA LEU A 47 18.90 -11.40 9.13
C LEU A 47 18.92 -9.98 8.58
N VAL A 48 18.62 -8.96 9.37
CA VAL A 48 18.67 -7.55 8.96
C VAL A 48 20.09 -7.13 8.63
N HIS A 49 21.07 -7.46 9.49
CA HIS A 49 22.47 -7.12 9.27
C HIS A 49 23.10 -7.85 8.09
N THR A 50 22.63 -9.06 7.79
CA THR A 50 23.11 -9.87 6.66
C THR A 50 22.25 -9.70 5.40
N TYR A 51 21.16 -8.93 5.48
CA TYR A 51 20.30 -8.69 4.34
C TYR A 51 21.10 -8.05 3.20
N ARG A 52 20.97 -8.64 2.04
CA ARG A 52 21.34 -8.03 0.77
C ARG A 52 20.12 -8.14 -0.11
N THR A 53 19.80 -7.07 -0.80
CA THR A 53 18.74 -7.12 -1.79
C THR A 53 18.94 -8.37 -2.64
N ALA A 54 17.95 -9.25 -2.66
CA ALA A 54 18.05 -10.57 -3.30
C ALA A 54 18.19 -10.49 -4.84
N GLY A 55 18.35 -9.27 -5.36
CA GLY A 55 18.40 -8.99 -6.79
C GLY A 55 17.12 -9.44 -7.49
N THR A 56 17.22 -9.80 -8.74
CA THR A 56 16.07 -10.23 -9.55
C THR A 56 15.44 -11.54 -9.07
N LYS A 57 16.18 -12.40 -8.38
CA LYS A 57 15.71 -13.73 -7.93
C LYS A 57 15.04 -13.75 -6.57
N GLY A 58 14.92 -12.61 -5.90
CA GLY A 58 14.18 -12.48 -4.65
C GLY A 58 12.67 -12.60 -4.86
N SER A 59 11.94 -12.96 -3.79
CA SER A 59 10.48 -12.91 -3.82
C SER A 59 9.95 -11.50 -3.56
N ILE A 60 8.68 -11.29 -3.84
CA ILE A 60 7.92 -10.10 -3.45
C ILE A 60 7.08 -10.51 -2.26
N ALA A 61 7.38 -9.97 -1.08
CA ALA A 61 6.60 -10.26 0.12
C ALA A 61 5.39 -9.32 0.20
N VAL A 62 4.19 -9.89 0.25
CA VAL A 62 2.94 -9.17 0.52
C VAL A 62 2.56 -9.43 1.97
N ILE A 63 2.55 -8.39 2.79
CA ILE A 63 2.42 -8.48 4.25
C ILE A 63 1.15 -7.74 4.69
N GLY A 64 0.30 -8.39 5.48
CA GLY A 64 -0.90 -7.77 6.01
C GLY A 64 -1.92 -8.75 6.55
N GLU A 65 -3.14 -8.29 6.68
CA GLU A 65 -4.26 -9.12 7.08
C GLU A 65 -4.64 -10.13 5.98
N PRO A 66 -5.24 -11.27 6.31
CA PRO A 66 -5.54 -12.32 5.33
C PRO A 66 -6.39 -11.81 4.15
N GLU A 67 -7.42 -11.03 4.41
CA GLU A 67 -8.34 -10.57 3.38
C GLU A 67 -7.63 -9.67 2.34
N SER A 68 -6.91 -8.66 2.80
CA SER A 68 -6.20 -7.72 1.92
C SER A 68 -5.08 -8.40 1.13
N THR A 69 -4.31 -9.28 1.79
CA THR A 69 -3.17 -9.96 1.16
C THR A 69 -3.61 -10.96 0.10
N VAL A 70 -4.67 -11.73 0.36
CA VAL A 70 -5.21 -12.72 -0.61
C VAL A 70 -5.85 -12.01 -1.81
N ARG A 71 -6.57 -10.92 -1.60
CA ARG A 71 -7.15 -10.13 -2.70
C ARG A 71 -6.08 -9.50 -3.58
N LEU A 72 -5.09 -8.88 -2.98
CA LEU A 72 -3.96 -8.33 -3.74
C LEU A 72 -3.21 -9.42 -4.49
N ALA A 73 -2.99 -10.59 -3.87
CA ALA A 73 -2.34 -11.73 -4.52
C ALA A 73 -3.08 -12.18 -5.80
N ALA A 74 -4.40 -12.27 -5.76
CA ALA A 74 -5.22 -12.59 -6.93
C ALA A 74 -5.03 -11.55 -8.04
N THR A 75 -5.08 -10.25 -7.70
CA THR A 75 -4.86 -9.17 -8.67
C THR A 75 -3.45 -9.22 -9.29
N LEU A 76 -2.43 -9.52 -8.50
CA LEU A 76 -1.04 -9.64 -8.99
C LEU A 76 -0.85 -10.82 -9.95
N LEU A 77 -1.55 -11.94 -9.71
CA LEU A 77 -1.48 -13.11 -10.60
C LEU A 77 -2.12 -12.85 -11.96
N GLU A 78 -3.22 -12.11 -11.97
CA GLU A 78 -4.04 -11.87 -13.15
C GLU A 78 -3.66 -10.58 -13.89
N ALA A 79 -2.70 -9.81 -13.37
CA ALA A 79 -2.29 -8.55 -13.95
C ALA A 79 -1.76 -8.75 -15.39
N ASP A 80 -2.42 -8.10 -16.35
CA ASP A 80 -2.07 -8.03 -17.77
C ASP A 80 -2.55 -6.68 -18.32
N PHE A 81 -1.87 -5.60 -17.94
CA PHE A 81 -2.20 -4.24 -18.38
C PHE A 81 -1.05 -3.57 -19.12
N VAL A 82 0.10 -4.23 -19.21
CA VAL A 82 1.29 -3.75 -19.94
C VAL A 82 1.73 -4.81 -20.93
N ASP A 83 2.03 -4.41 -22.15
CA ASP A 83 2.72 -5.25 -23.12
C ASP A 83 4.15 -5.51 -22.64
N ASN A 84 4.44 -6.78 -22.31
CA ASN A 84 5.72 -7.21 -21.76
C ASN A 84 6.89 -7.04 -22.75
N ILE A 85 6.59 -6.81 -24.04
CA ILE A 85 7.59 -6.66 -25.11
C ILE A 85 7.93 -5.18 -25.29
N ASP A 86 6.92 -4.32 -25.52
CA ASP A 86 7.15 -2.91 -25.85
C ASP A 86 6.91 -1.96 -24.66
N GLY A 87 6.32 -2.46 -23.56
CA GLY A 87 6.07 -1.72 -22.33
C GLY A 87 4.94 -0.68 -22.45
N ARG A 88 4.09 -0.77 -23.47
CA ARG A 88 2.91 0.08 -23.60
C ARG A 88 1.80 -0.39 -22.69
N SER A 89 0.93 0.54 -22.29
CA SER A 89 -0.27 0.23 -21.52
C SER A 89 -1.31 -0.47 -22.39
N LYS A 90 -1.09 -1.75 -22.66
CA LYS A 90 -1.94 -2.59 -23.50
C LYS A 90 -1.77 -4.06 -23.09
N PRO A 91 -2.85 -4.79 -22.80
CA PRO A 91 -2.78 -6.22 -22.52
C PRO A 91 -2.20 -7.01 -23.71
N ASP A 92 -1.30 -7.94 -23.41
CA ASP A 92 -0.69 -8.83 -24.41
C ASP A 92 -1.00 -10.32 -24.17
N ARG A 93 -1.80 -10.63 -23.15
CA ARG A 93 -2.20 -11.95 -22.67
C ARG A 93 -1.07 -12.72 -21.96
N LEU A 94 0.01 -12.04 -21.61
CA LEU A 94 1.05 -12.57 -20.74
C LEU A 94 0.97 -11.87 -19.39
N PRO A 95 1.08 -12.60 -18.27
CA PRO A 95 1.08 -11.93 -16.97
C PRO A 95 2.20 -10.91 -16.86
N ASP A 96 1.88 -9.70 -16.40
CA ASP A 96 2.84 -8.60 -16.20
C ASP A 96 3.99 -8.98 -15.26
N PHE A 97 3.75 -9.92 -14.35
CA PHE A 97 4.71 -10.42 -13.37
C PHE A 97 5.24 -11.81 -13.73
N ALA A 98 5.35 -12.12 -15.03
CA ALA A 98 5.90 -13.40 -15.46
C ALA A 98 7.23 -13.72 -14.78
N GLY A 99 7.36 -14.94 -14.26
CA GLY A 99 8.53 -15.43 -13.53
C GLY A 99 8.67 -14.95 -12.08
N GLU A 100 7.87 -14.00 -11.63
CA GLU A 100 7.94 -13.52 -10.25
C GLU A 100 7.39 -14.54 -9.24
N THR A 101 7.93 -14.50 -8.03
CA THR A 101 7.43 -15.26 -6.88
C THR A 101 6.88 -14.31 -5.83
N PHE A 102 5.64 -14.52 -5.46
CA PHE A 102 4.97 -13.78 -4.38
C PHE A 102 4.90 -14.64 -3.12
N ASP A 103 5.47 -14.15 -2.04
CA ASP A 103 5.32 -14.72 -0.70
C ASP A 103 4.26 -13.90 0.04
N ILE A 104 3.09 -14.49 0.22
CA ILE A 104 1.95 -13.86 0.88
C ILE A 104 2.00 -14.20 2.36
N LEU A 105 2.39 -13.21 3.18
CA LEU A 105 2.51 -13.35 4.62
C LEU A 105 1.26 -12.79 5.30
N MET A 106 0.37 -13.67 5.68
CA MET A 106 -0.89 -13.37 6.35
C MET A 106 -0.70 -13.34 7.87
N ASP A 107 -1.03 -12.22 8.48
CA ASP A 107 -0.99 -12.08 9.94
C ASP A 107 -2.39 -12.31 10.54
N LEU A 108 -2.76 -13.56 10.69
CA LEU A 108 -4.01 -13.96 11.33
C LEU A 108 -4.01 -13.65 12.84
N TYR A 109 -2.86 -13.77 13.48
CA TYR A 109 -2.74 -13.66 14.94
C TYR A 109 -3.10 -12.26 15.45
N ASN A 110 -2.71 -11.21 14.71
CA ASN A 110 -2.88 -9.82 15.11
C ASN A 110 -4.08 -9.12 14.43
N ALA A 111 -4.73 -9.77 13.48
CA ALA A 111 -5.92 -9.23 12.82
C ALA A 111 -7.13 -9.14 13.80
N PRO A 112 -8.02 -8.14 13.69
CA PRO A 112 -7.95 -7.01 12.77
C PRO A 112 -7.03 -5.88 13.29
N TYR A 113 -6.22 -5.31 12.38
CA TYR A 113 -5.26 -4.25 12.68
C TYR A 113 -5.90 -2.95 13.18
N THR A 114 -7.14 -2.66 12.79
CA THR A 114 -7.89 -1.50 13.30
C THR A 114 -8.05 -1.54 14.81
N ARG A 115 -8.32 -2.73 15.39
CA ARG A 115 -8.41 -2.91 16.83
C ARG A 115 -7.07 -2.62 17.52
N MET A 116 -5.99 -3.12 16.93
CA MET A 116 -4.63 -2.91 17.45
C MET A 116 -4.22 -1.44 17.33
N ALA A 117 -4.48 -0.80 16.18
CA ALA A 117 -4.21 0.62 15.99
C ALA A 117 -4.93 1.50 17.01
N ALA A 118 -6.18 1.19 17.33
CA ALA A 118 -6.98 1.93 18.32
C ALA A 118 -6.48 1.73 19.76
N SER A 119 -6.02 0.52 20.13
CA SER A 119 -5.64 0.19 21.50
C SER A 119 -4.15 0.35 21.80
N SER A 120 -3.28 0.04 20.87
CA SER A 120 -1.83 0.07 21.00
C SER A 120 -1.14 0.28 19.65
N PRO A 121 -1.05 1.52 19.15
CA PRO A 121 -0.43 1.82 17.85
C PRO A 121 1.01 1.32 17.74
N ASP A 122 1.80 1.40 18.81
CA ASP A 122 3.18 0.92 18.82
C ASP A 122 3.27 -0.60 18.66
N SER A 123 2.32 -1.36 19.21
CA SER A 123 2.28 -2.81 19.01
C SER A 123 2.02 -3.17 17.54
N LEU A 124 1.20 -2.40 16.82
CA LEU A 124 1.00 -2.60 15.39
C LEU A 124 2.30 -2.31 14.59
N ARG A 125 3.05 -1.30 14.99
CA ARG A 125 4.37 -0.98 14.43
C ARG A 125 5.37 -2.12 14.66
N GLU A 126 5.40 -2.69 15.88
CA GLU A 126 6.23 -3.86 16.19
C GLU A 126 5.87 -5.07 15.34
N VAL A 127 4.58 -5.34 15.16
CA VAL A 127 4.07 -6.40 14.29
C VAL A 127 4.53 -6.20 12.84
N CYS A 128 4.44 -4.99 12.31
CA CYS A 128 4.89 -4.66 10.96
C CYS A 128 6.38 -4.96 10.77
N VAL A 129 7.20 -4.49 11.70
CA VAL A 129 8.66 -4.70 11.70
C VAL A 129 9.01 -6.20 11.78
N ARG A 130 8.37 -6.93 12.70
CA ARG A 130 8.57 -8.37 12.86
C ARG A 130 8.24 -9.13 11.57
N ASN A 131 7.10 -8.83 10.95
CA ASN A 131 6.68 -9.49 9.71
C ASN A 131 7.62 -9.16 8.55
N ALA A 132 8.18 -7.94 8.49
CA ALA A 132 9.20 -7.59 7.51
C ALA A 132 10.51 -8.37 7.73
N VAL A 133 10.92 -8.60 8.98
CA VAL A 133 12.09 -9.46 9.29
C VAL A 133 11.82 -10.92 8.92
N ILE A 134 10.63 -11.45 9.20
CA ILE A 134 10.21 -12.79 8.77
C ILE A 134 10.26 -12.92 7.23
N ALA A 135 9.88 -11.88 6.51
CA ALA A 135 9.91 -11.89 5.04
C ALA A 135 11.32 -12.04 4.46
N VAL A 136 12.37 -11.60 5.15
CA VAL A 136 13.77 -11.77 4.70
C VAL A 136 14.40 -13.08 5.17
N ASP A 137 13.74 -13.86 5.99
CA ASP A 137 14.20 -15.20 6.32
C ASP A 137 14.16 -16.12 5.09
N THR A 138 15.02 -17.10 5.08
CA THR A 138 15.08 -18.14 4.04
C THR A 138 14.49 -19.47 4.49
N VAL A 139 13.90 -19.48 5.69
CA VAL A 139 13.26 -20.65 6.30
C VAL A 139 11.78 -20.36 6.54
N ALA A 140 10.96 -21.30 6.19
CA ALA A 140 9.57 -21.42 6.60
C ALA A 140 9.37 -22.79 7.26
N TYR A 141 8.17 -23.04 7.73
CA TYR A 141 7.81 -24.31 8.39
C TYR A 141 6.51 -24.85 7.80
N SER A 142 6.31 -26.14 7.84
CA SER A 142 4.99 -26.73 7.59
C SER A 142 4.17 -26.88 8.88
N ASN A 143 4.82 -26.72 10.05
CA ASN A 143 4.21 -26.72 11.37
C ASN A 143 5.12 -25.91 12.33
N ALA A 144 4.60 -24.86 12.94
CA ALA A 144 5.36 -24.01 13.87
C ALA A 144 5.90 -24.76 15.11
N LEU A 145 5.18 -25.78 15.55
CA LEU A 145 5.53 -26.56 16.75
C LEU A 145 6.51 -27.72 16.46
N ASP A 146 6.90 -27.93 15.20
CA ASP A 146 7.89 -28.95 14.81
C ASP A 146 9.16 -28.30 14.24
N PRO A 147 10.26 -28.22 15.00
CA PRO A 147 11.51 -27.63 14.54
C PRO A 147 12.14 -28.35 13.31
N LEU A 148 11.72 -29.59 13.04
CA LEU A 148 12.20 -30.39 11.92
C LEU A 148 11.40 -30.14 10.63
N SER A 149 10.26 -29.48 10.71
CA SER A 149 9.35 -29.19 9.58
C SER A 149 9.80 -28.04 8.67
N ARG A 150 11.11 -27.77 8.62
CA ARG A 150 11.70 -26.65 7.86
C ARG A 150 11.53 -26.79 6.37
N LEU A 151 11.13 -25.68 5.75
CA LEU A 151 10.98 -25.51 4.31
C LEU A 151 11.89 -24.38 3.82
N ALA A 152 12.39 -24.52 2.59
CA ALA A 152 13.17 -23.46 1.97
C ALA A 152 12.24 -22.33 1.49
N LYS A 153 12.54 -21.11 1.90
CA LYS A 153 11.83 -19.89 1.50
C LYS A 153 12.79 -18.95 0.75
N THR A 154 12.28 -18.22 -0.22
CA THR A 154 13.06 -17.21 -0.94
C THR A 154 13.07 -15.91 -0.13
N ARG A 155 14.22 -15.26 -0.05
CA ARG A 155 14.33 -13.95 0.63
C ARG A 155 13.61 -12.88 -0.18
N ALA A 156 12.86 -12.03 0.50
CA ALA A 156 12.16 -10.92 -0.15
C ALA A 156 13.14 -9.89 -0.76
N LYS A 157 12.83 -9.42 -1.97
CA LYS A 157 13.49 -8.27 -2.63
C LYS A 157 12.68 -6.99 -2.51
N VAL A 158 11.36 -7.11 -2.36
CA VAL A 158 10.42 -6.00 -2.19
C VAL A 158 9.41 -6.39 -1.13
N PHE A 159 9.00 -5.43 -0.32
CA PHE A 159 7.95 -5.54 0.69
C PHE A 159 6.75 -4.73 0.23
N VAL A 160 5.58 -5.35 0.15
CA VAL A 160 4.30 -4.70 -0.07
C VAL A 160 3.49 -4.81 1.22
N LEU A 161 3.32 -3.70 1.92
CA LEU A 161 2.51 -3.65 3.14
C LEU A 161 1.04 -3.46 2.74
N ALA A 162 0.29 -4.55 2.68
CA ALA A 162 -1.09 -4.57 2.16
C ALA A 162 -2.13 -4.10 3.21
N ASN A 163 -1.86 -2.99 3.89
CA ASN A 163 -2.78 -2.34 4.82
C ASN A 163 -2.41 -0.86 4.98
N SER A 164 -3.41 0.03 4.96
CA SER A 164 -3.21 1.48 5.06
C SER A 164 -2.63 1.91 6.41
N LEU A 165 -3.00 1.23 7.50
CA LEU A 165 -2.48 1.51 8.84
C LEU A 165 -0.97 1.30 8.97
N LEU A 166 -0.37 0.51 8.08
CA LEU A 166 1.07 0.27 8.00
C LEU A 166 1.80 1.28 7.12
N SER A 167 1.08 2.16 6.40
CA SER A 167 1.65 2.98 5.33
C SER A 167 2.53 4.11 5.80
N GLU A 168 2.32 4.61 6.99
CA GLU A 168 3.13 5.70 7.57
C GLU A 168 4.22 5.13 8.47
N TYR A 169 3.84 4.81 9.71
CA TYR A 169 4.81 4.36 10.72
C TYR A 169 5.36 2.97 10.44
N GLY A 170 4.56 2.04 9.92
CA GLY A 170 5.05 0.70 9.57
C GLY A 170 6.18 0.77 8.54
N LYS A 171 5.97 1.53 7.46
CA LYS A 171 7.03 1.77 6.47
C LYS A 171 8.24 2.47 7.08
N PHE A 172 8.02 3.53 7.87
CA PHE A 172 9.09 4.28 8.52
C PHE A 172 9.96 3.40 9.41
N ASP A 173 9.35 2.53 10.21
CA ASP A 173 10.05 1.64 11.14
C ASP A 173 10.83 0.55 10.40
N VAL A 174 10.26 -0.04 9.34
CA VAL A 174 10.97 -1.00 8.47
C VAL A 174 12.17 -0.33 7.81
N ASP A 175 11.98 0.84 7.18
CA ASP A 175 13.07 1.59 6.55
C ASP A 175 14.16 1.95 7.57
N THR A 176 13.77 2.36 8.77
CA THR A 176 14.69 2.75 9.84
C THR A 176 15.50 1.55 10.32
N LEU A 177 14.85 0.40 10.58
CA LEU A 177 15.53 -0.82 11.00
C LEU A 177 16.60 -1.24 9.99
N PHE A 178 16.23 -1.33 8.71
CA PHE A 178 17.17 -1.76 7.68
C PHE A 178 18.32 -0.76 7.51
N LYS A 179 18.06 0.55 7.56
CA LYS A 179 19.11 1.60 7.54
C LYS A 179 20.06 1.49 8.73
N MET A 180 19.56 1.23 9.93
CA MET A 180 20.40 0.99 11.11
C MET A 180 21.27 -0.26 10.96
N GLY A 181 20.78 -1.28 10.25
CA GLY A 181 21.56 -2.46 9.83
C GLY A 181 22.53 -2.20 8.65
N GLY A 182 22.63 -0.96 8.16
CA GLY A 182 23.44 -0.61 6.98
C GLY A 182 22.86 -1.17 5.68
N ARG A 183 21.55 -1.34 5.59
CA ARG A 183 20.82 -1.92 4.46
C ARG A 183 19.73 -1.01 3.98
N GLU A 184 19.19 -1.28 2.80
CA GLU A 184 18.02 -0.60 2.23
C GLU A 184 16.89 -1.61 2.02
N ALA A 185 15.72 -1.31 2.53
CA ALA A 185 14.49 -2.02 2.24
C ALA A 185 13.72 -1.28 1.13
N ILE A 186 13.07 -2.03 0.25
CA ILE A 186 12.20 -1.46 -0.78
C ILE A 186 10.77 -1.76 -0.35
N VAL A 187 10.06 -0.72 0.13
CA VAL A 187 8.73 -0.86 0.73
C VAL A 187 7.70 -0.09 -0.07
N LEU A 188 6.63 -0.76 -0.48
CA LEU A 188 5.43 -0.19 -1.09
C LEU A 188 4.25 -0.23 -0.12
N THR A 189 3.42 0.80 -0.16
CA THR A 189 2.23 0.92 0.68
C THR A 189 1.01 1.36 -0.13
N PRO A 190 -0.22 0.99 0.28
CA PRO A 190 -1.43 1.36 -0.45
C PRO A 190 -1.68 2.87 -0.44
N VAL A 191 -1.43 3.55 0.66
CA VAL A 191 -1.64 5.01 0.75
C VAL A 191 -0.77 5.75 -0.26
N GLU A 192 0.54 5.45 -0.32
CA GLU A 192 1.43 6.06 -1.31
C GLU A 192 1.02 5.71 -2.74
N ALA A 193 0.66 4.45 -2.99
CA ALA A 193 0.28 4.00 -4.32
C ALA A 193 -0.97 4.71 -4.83
N MET A 194 -2.02 4.82 -3.99
CA MET A 194 -3.27 5.48 -4.35
C MET A 194 -3.10 7.00 -4.52
N LEU A 195 -2.37 7.67 -3.63
CA LEU A 195 -2.09 9.11 -3.76
C LEU A 195 -1.32 9.42 -5.05
N LYS A 196 -0.28 8.65 -5.38
CA LYS A 196 0.46 8.80 -6.64
C LYS A 196 -0.39 8.47 -7.86
N ALA A 197 -1.31 7.50 -7.76
CA ALA A 197 -2.25 7.20 -8.84
C ALA A 197 -3.23 8.37 -9.07
N ALA A 198 -3.75 8.98 -8.01
CA ALA A 198 -4.60 10.17 -8.08
C ALA A 198 -3.85 11.37 -8.69
N GLU A 199 -2.62 11.63 -8.25
CA GLU A 199 -1.77 12.69 -8.79
C GLU A 199 -1.49 12.48 -10.29
N LYS A 200 -1.10 11.26 -10.68
CA LYS A 200 -0.87 10.91 -12.09
C LYS A 200 -2.13 11.09 -12.94
N ALA A 201 -3.31 10.85 -12.37
CA ALA A 201 -4.59 11.08 -13.01
C ALA A 201 -4.99 12.56 -13.11
N GLY A 202 -4.18 13.47 -12.54
CA GLY A 202 -4.41 14.91 -12.51
C GLY A 202 -5.47 15.35 -11.49
N CYS A 203 -5.79 14.51 -10.50
CA CYS A 203 -6.72 14.85 -9.43
C CYS A 203 -6.15 15.98 -8.57
N LYS A 204 -7.00 16.94 -8.22
CA LYS A 204 -6.67 18.07 -7.35
C LYS A 204 -7.38 17.99 -6.01
N SER A 205 -8.56 17.38 -5.98
CA SER A 205 -9.37 17.20 -4.78
C SER A 205 -9.87 15.77 -4.70
N VAL A 206 -9.53 15.08 -3.63
CA VAL A 206 -9.91 13.68 -3.40
C VAL A 206 -10.53 13.50 -2.02
N ALA A 207 -11.57 12.66 -1.94
CA ALA A 207 -11.98 12.10 -0.67
C ALA A 207 -11.27 10.75 -0.46
N VAL A 208 -10.85 10.49 0.76
CA VAL A 208 -10.36 9.19 1.19
C VAL A 208 -11.44 8.55 2.05
N TRP A 209 -12.01 7.47 1.57
CA TRP A 209 -13.01 6.72 2.32
C TRP A 209 -12.33 5.57 3.06
N ALA A 210 -12.04 5.83 4.34
CA ALA A 210 -11.20 4.99 5.17
C ALA A 210 -11.69 4.91 6.62
N PRO A 211 -11.27 3.90 7.40
CA PRO A 211 -11.43 3.89 8.84
C PRO A 211 -10.75 5.11 9.49
N GLU A 212 -11.29 5.57 10.62
CA GLU A 212 -10.75 6.75 11.31
C GLU A 212 -9.29 6.54 11.76
N GLU A 213 -8.92 5.32 12.11
CA GLU A 213 -7.57 4.94 12.51
C GLU A 213 -6.54 5.13 11.39
N ALA A 214 -6.97 5.08 10.12
CA ALA A 214 -6.10 5.28 8.96
C ALA A 214 -5.93 6.77 8.60
N ARG A 215 -6.76 7.68 9.14
CA ARG A 215 -6.71 9.13 8.86
C ARG A 215 -5.31 9.72 8.97
N PRO A 216 -4.54 9.49 10.06
CA PRO A 216 -3.20 10.08 10.18
C PRO A 216 -2.26 9.66 9.05
N ALA A 217 -2.31 8.37 8.63
CA ALA A 217 -1.48 7.87 7.57
C ALA A 217 -1.77 8.59 6.23
N TYR A 218 -3.05 8.76 5.87
CA TYR A 218 -3.41 9.48 4.65
C TYR A 218 -3.03 10.96 4.71
N GLU A 219 -3.33 11.65 5.81
CA GLU A 219 -3.04 13.08 5.95
C GLU A 219 -1.53 13.37 5.94
N ASN A 220 -0.73 12.57 6.66
CA ASN A 220 0.71 12.80 6.76
C ASN A 220 1.43 12.41 5.48
N VAL A 221 1.10 11.25 4.88
CA VAL A 221 1.70 10.83 3.62
C VAL A 221 1.30 11.77 2.47
N ALA A 222 0.05 12.26 2.44
CA ALA A 222 -0.37 13.24 1.44
C ALA A 222 0.38 14.56 1.55
N LYS A 223 0.61 15.08 2.76
CA LYS A 223 1.41 16.30 2.97
C LYS A 223 2.84 16.16 2.42
N GLU A 224 3.42 14.97 2.53
CA GLU A 224 4.79 14.71 2.06
C GLU A 224 4.85 14.46 0.55
N LEU A 225 3.91 13.69 0.00
CA LEU A 225 4.00 13.22 -1.40
C LEU A 225 3.21 14.07 -2.39
N THR A 226 2.06 14.58 -1.99
CA THR A 226 1.12 15.29 -2.88
C THR A 226 0.61 16.58 -2.26
N PRO A 227 1.50 17.50 -1.85
CA PRO A 227 1.13 18.71 -1.08
C PRO A 227 0.22 19.68 -1.84
N GLN A 228 0.09 19.51 -3.16
CA GLN A 228 -0.79 20.32 -4.01
C GLN A 228 -2.18 19.71 -4.18
N MET A 229 -2.40 18.49 -3.71
CA MET A 229 -3.68 17.79 -3.79
C MET A 229 -4.46 17.98 -2.48
N GLU A 230 -5.70 18.44 -2.58
CA GLU A 230 -6.59 18.52 -1.42
C GLU A 230 -7.09 17.11 -1.07
N VAL A 231 -6.73 16.63 0.11
CA VAL A 231 -7.12 15.31 0.60
C VAL A 231 -8.05 15.48 1.79
N THR A 232 -9.25 14.90 1.70
CA THR A 232 -10.26 14.95 2.77
C THR A 232 -10.60 13.52 3.19
N VAL A 233 -10.23 13.14 4.40
CA VAL A 233 -10.54 11.80 4.92
C VAL A 233 -11.97 11.77 5.46
N VAL A 234 -12.73 10.80 5.01
CA VAL A 234 -14.12 10.57 5.39
C VAL A 234 -14.26 9.15 5.92
N SER A 235 -14.69 9.02 7.16
CA SER A 235 -14.98 7.73 7.79
C SER A 235 -16.49 7.57 7.95
N THR A 236 -17.01 6.41 7.56
CA THR A 236 -18.42 6.07 7.69
C THR A 236 -18.60 4.93 8.69
N THR A 237 -19.70 4.97 9.41
CA THR A 237 -20.11 3.90 10.34
C THR A 237 -21.12 2.95 9.68
N GLY A 238 -20.93 2.68 8.37
CA GLY A 238 -21.91 1.99 7.54
C GLY A 238 -22.29 0.59 8.03
N ASN A 239 -23.47 0.16 7.66
CA ASN A 239 -24.09 -1.13 8.00
C ASN A 239 -23.70 -2.27 7.03
N GLY A 240 -22.59 -2.17 6.34
CA GLY A 240 -22.09 -3.20 5.41
C GLY A 240 -22.66 -3.15 3.99
N LEU A 241 -23.63 -2.27 3.69
CA LEU A 241 -24.15 -2.08 2.33
C LEU A 241 -23.39 -0.95 1.64
N LEU A 242 -22.79 -1.25 0.48
CA LEU A 242 -21.84 -0.38 -0.20
C LEU A 242 -22.50 0.91 -0.73
N ARG A 243 -23.65 0.81 -1.40
CA ARG A 243 -24.38 1.97 -1.96
C ARG A 243 -24.83 2.99 -0.91
N PRO A 244 -25.54 2.60 0.17
CA PRO A 244 -25.87 3.53 1.25
C PRO A 244 -24.64 4.15 1.89
N ALA A 245 -23.59 3.37 2.12
CA ALA A 245 -22.34 3.84 2.71
C ALA A 245 -21.63 4.87 1.80
N PHE A 246 -21.67 4.70 0.49
CA PHE A 246 -21.15 5.71 -0.46
C PHE A 246 -21.96 7.02 -0.37
N ARG A 247 -23.28 6.97 -0.29
CA ARG A 247 -24.12 8.16 -0.07
C ARG A 247 -23.81 8.85 1.25
N ASP A 248 -23.61 8.08 2.31
CA ASP A 248 -23.21 8.63 3.61
C ASP A 248 -21.85 9.30 3.55
N MET A 249 -20.88 8.69 2.86
CA MET A 249 -19.58 9.30 2.58
C MET A 249 -19.75 10.66 1.88
N LEU A 250 -20.58 10.77 0.83
CA LEU A 250 -20.86 12.02 0.13
C LEU A 250 -21.55 13.07 1.04
N ARG A 251 -22.46 12.66 1.93
CA ARG A 251 -23.09 13.57 2.92
C ARG A 251 -22.05 14.13 3.88
N ILE A 252 -21.17 13.26 4.42
CA ILE A 252 -20.10 13.68 5.34
C ILE A 252 -19.12 14.60 4.63
N PHE A 253 -18.66 14.24 3.42
CA PHE A 253 -17.78 15.08 2.62
C PHE A 253 -18.39 16.48 2.40
N ARG A 254 -19.65 16.55 2.00
CA ARG A 254 -20.36 17.82 1.77
C ARG A 254 -20.48 18.65 3.06
N THR A 255 -20.61 18.03 4.22
CA THR A 255 -20.59 18.72 5.51
C THR A 255 -19.23 19.30 5.83
N GLN A 256 -18.16 18.55 5.55
CA GLN A 256 -16.78 19.01 5.76
C GLN A 256 -16.35 20.06 4.72
N LYS A 257 -16.84 19.95 3.49
CA LYS A 257 -16.50 20.77 2.31
C LYS A 257 -17.75 21.21 1.56
N PRO A 258 -18.50 22.21 2.05
CA PRO A 258 -19.82 22.59 1.48
C PRO A 258 -19.77 22.98 -0.02
N ASN A 259 -18.65 23.52 -0.49
CA ASN A 259 -18.43 23.90 -1.90
C ASN A 259 -17.35 23.06 -2.57
N GLY A 260 -16.95 21.95 -1.95
CA GLY A 260 -15.92 21.05 -2.49
C GLY A 260 -16.42 20.25 -3.66
N THR A 261 -15.52 19.88 -4.55
CA THR A 261 -15.74 18.93 -5.64
C THR A 261 -14.75 17.78 -5.51
N LEU A 262 -15.07 16.63 -6.12
CA LEU A 262 -14.24 15.44 -6.08
C LEU A 262 -13.83 15.01 -7.48
N ASP A 263 -12.54 14.93 -7.70
CA ASP A 263 -11.95 14.29 -8.89
C ASP A 263 -11.89 12.76 -8.70
N ALA A 264 -11.69 12.30 -7.45
CA ALA A 264 -11.68 10.88 -7.14
C ALA A 264 -12.09 10.60 -5.68
N VAL A 265 -12.47 9.35 -5.45
CA VAL A 265 -12.53 8.74 -4.10
C VAL A 265 -11.45 7.66 -4.02
N LEU A 266 -10.55 7.78 -3.05
CA LEU A 266 -9.61 6.74 -2.69
C LEU A 266 -10.30 5.78 -1.72
N LEU A 267 -10.46 4.52 -2.12
CA LEU A 267 -11.14 3.50 -1.33
C LEU A 267 -10.11 2.76 -0.46
N ASP A 268 -10.21 2.86 0.85
CA ASP A 268 -9.38 2.06 1.75
C ASP A 268 -9.99 0.67 1.97
N SER A 269 -10.16 -0.06 0.88
CA SER A 269 -10.73 -1.41 0.86
C SER A 269 -10.13 -2.22 -0.28
N PHE A 270 -9.64 -3.41 0.05
CA PHE A 270 -9.17 -4.39 -0.94
C PHE A 270 -10.30 -5.24 -1.54
N THR A 271 -11.52 -5.09 -1.03
CA THR A 271 -12.69 -5.92 -1.38
C THR A 271 -13.88 -5.12 -1.87
N ALA A 272 -13.72 -3.81 -2.10
CA ALA A 272 -14.80 -2.97 -2.57
C ALA A 272 -15.25 -3.40 -3.98
N ASP A 273 -16.56 -3.53 -4.16
CA ASP A 273 -17.17 -3.77 -5.46
C ASP A 273 -17.25 -2.45 -6.24
N LEU A 274 -16.29 -2.26 -7.14
CA LEU A 274 -16.23 -1.06 -7.99
C LEU A 274 -17.41 -0.99 -8.97
N GLU A 275 -17.90 -2.12 -9.47
CA GLU A 275 -19.05 -2.14 -10.38
C GLU A 275 -20.29 -1.61 -9.66
N GLU A 276 -20.52 -2.05 -8.42
CA GLU A 276 -21.62 -1.55 -7.60
C GLU A 276 -21.49 -0.04 -7.32
N LEU A 277 -20.27 0.44 -7.04
CA LEU A 277 -20.00 1.87 -6.80
C LEU A 277 -20.21 2.72 -8.05
N TYR A 278 -19.74 2.28 -9.21
CA TYR A 278 -19.97 2.98 -10.48
C TYR A 278 -21.46 2.96 -10.85
N ALA A 279 -22.17 1.85 -10.64
CA ALA A 279 -23.60 1.78 -10.85
C ALA A 279 -24.37 2.78 -9.97
N GLU A 280 -23.95 2.93 -8.69
CA GLU A 280 -24.55 3.93 -7.80
C GLU A 280 -24.23 5.36 -8.21
N LYS A 281 -23.02 5.64 -8.64
CA LYS A 281 -22.63 6.95 -9.24
C LYS A 281 -23.51 7.27 -10.43
N GLU A 282 -23.72 6.34 -11.36
CA GLU A 282 -24.60 6.52 -12.52
C GLU A 282 -26.08 6.69 -12.11
N HIS A 283 -26.50 6.01 -11.05
CA HIS A 283 -27.84 6.19 -10.49
C HIS A 283 -28.02 7.62 -9.98
N ILE A 284 -27.08 8.15 -9.18
CA ILE A 284 -27.08 9.53 -8.69
C ILE A 284 -27.17 10.51 -9.86
N HIS A 285 -26.36 10.32 -10.91
CA HIS A 285 -26.35 11.20 -12.09
C HIS A 285 -27.69 11.26 -12.85
N ARG A 286 -28.47 10.18 -12.82
CA ARG A 286 -29.77 10.09 -13.54
C ARG A 286 -30.97 10.56 -12.74
N GLN A 287 -30.83 10.72 -11.43
CA GLN A 287 -31.93 11.10 -10.56
C GLN A 287 -32.09 12.63 -10.49
N ILE A 288 -33.33 13.07 -10.24
CA ILE A 288 -33.68 14.49 -10.10
C ILE A 288 -34.08 14.86 -8.68
N THR A 289 -33.82 13.98 -7.70
CA THR A 289 -34.06 14.34 -6.30
C THR A 289 -33.11 15.46 -5.88
N GLU A 290 -33.50 16.26 -4.89
CA GLU A 290 -32.66 17.35 -4.40
C GLU A 290 -31.28 16.83 -3.89
N GLU A 291 -31.31 15.68 -3.23
CA GLU A 291 -30.09 15.04 -2.73
C GLU A 291 -29.17 14.57 -3.85
N ASP A 292 -29.70 13.83 -4.83
CA ASP A 292 -28.92 13.29 -5.94
C ASP A 292 -28.30 14.43 -6.79
N MET A 293 -29.08 15.48 -7.06
CA MET A 293 -28.55 16.67 -7.75
C MET A 293 -27.45 17.37 -6.93
N ALA A 294 -27.53 17.32 -5.62
CA ALA A 294 -26.49 17.88 -4.76
C ALA A 294 -25.21 17.00 -4.76
N PHE A 295 -25.35 15.69 -4.84
CA PHE A 295 -24.22 14.77 -5.00
C PHE A 295 -23.60 14.85 -6.39
N ASP A 296 -24.40 14.89 -7.45
CA ASP A 296 -23.92 15.02 -8.82
C ASP A 296 -23.04 16.27 -9.03
N ARG A 297 -23.38 17.38 -8.36
CA ARG A 297 -22.56 18.61 -8.39
C ARG A 297 -21.19 18.47 -7.71
N ILE A 298 -21.02 17.53 -6.80
CA ILE A 298 -19.73 17.25 -6.14
C ILE A 298 -18.82 16.45 -7.06
N LEU A 299 -19.40 15.50 -7.81
CA LEU A 299 -18.67 14.57 -8.65
C LEU A 299 -18.26 15.23 -9.98
N MET A 300 -16.96 15.38 -10.19
CA MET A 300 -16.43 15.98 -11.42
C MET A 300 -16.68 15.06 -12.63
N PRO A 301 -16.75 15.60 -13.86
CA PRO A 301 -17.02 14.78 -15.07
C PRO A 301 -16.07 13.62 -15.31
N ARG A 302 -14.83 13.72 -14.80
CA ARG A 302 -13.81 12.67 -14.89
C ARG A 302 -13.62 11.94 -13.54
N PHE A 303 -14.64 11.99 -12.69
CA PHE A 303 -14.61 11.33 -11.40
C PHE A 303 -14.32 9.83 -11.51
N ARG A 304 -13.51 9.33 -10.60
CA ARG A 304 -13.12 7.92 -10.54
C ARG A 304 -12.98 7.41 -9.11
N PHE A 305 -13.10 6.10 -8.97
CA PHE A 305 -12.65 5.41 -7.77
C PHE A 305 -11.22 4.91 -7.97
N ILE A 306 -10.41 4.99 -6.92
CA ILE A 306 -9.04 4.47 -6.89
C ILE A 306 -8.95 3.53 -5.69
N GLU A 307 -8.65 2.28 -5.95
CA GLU A 307 -8.59 1.23 -4.94
C GLU A 307 -7.16 0.67 -4.81
N PRO A 308 -6.82 0.05 -3.66
CA PRO A 308 -5.44 -0.32 -3.36
C PRO A 308 -4.88 -1.43 -4.25
N ASN A 309 -5.69 -2.41 -4.71
CA ASN A 309 -5.17 -3.52 -5.51
C ASN A 309 -4.57 -3.03 -6.83
N ALA A 310 -5.33 -2.27 -7.62
CA ALA A 310 -4.85 -1.72 -8.89
C ALA A 310 -3.71 -0.71 -8.68
N ALA A 311 -3.82 0.15 -7.65
CA ALA A 311 -2.81 1.14 -7.36
C ALA A 311 -1.46 0.51 -6.97
N LEU A 312 -1.47 -0.51 -6.09
CA LEU A 312 -0.28 -1.25 -5.67
C LEU A 312 0.32 -2.08 -6.81
N THR A 313 -0.54 -2.76 -7.59
CA THR A 313 -0.10 -3.55 -8.74
C THR A 313 0.65 -2.67 -9.75
N GLY A 314 0.07 -1.54 -10.13
CA GLY A 314 0.72 -0.59 -11.02
C GLY A 314 1.98 0.06 -10.42
N ALA A 315 2.00 0.33 -9.11
CA ALA A 315 3.18 0.86 -8.43
C ALA A 315 4.32 -0.18 -8.37
N LEU A 316 3.99 -1.43 -8.07
CA LEU A 316 4.95 -2.54 -8.03
C LEU A 316 5.60 -2.78 -9.40
N TYR A 317 4.78 -2.84 -10.47
CA TYR A 317 5.30 -3.01 -11.81
C TYR A 317 6.31 -1.91 -12.18
N ARG A 318 5.96 -0.64 -11.96
CA ARG A 318 6.88 0.48 -12.22
C ARG A 318 8.15 0.40 -11.39
N LEU A 319 8.03 0.07 -10.11
CA LEU A 319 9.18 -0.07 -9.21
C LEU A 319 10.15 -1.16 -9.68
N LEU A 320 9.64 -2.35 -10.02
CA LEU A 320 10.47 -3.45 -10.52
C LEU A 320 11.19 -3.07 -11.81
N ARG A 321 10.50 -2.35 -12.70
CA ARG A 321 11.07 -1.86 -13.96
C ARG A 321 12.16 -0.80 -13.72
N GLU A 322 11.87 0.21 -12.92
CA GLU A 322 12.78 1.33 -12.63
C GLU A 322 14.05 0.88 -11.91
N LYS A 323 13.93 -0.10 -11.02
CA LYS A 323 15.07 -0.64 -10.25
C LYS A 323 15.73 -1.87 -10.93
N ASN A 324 15.28 -2.28 -12.10
CA ASN A 324 15.75 -3.48 -12.81
C ASN A 324 15.69 -4.74 -11.94
N LEU A 325 14.56 -4.94 -11.25
CA LEU A 325 14.37 -6.04 -10.31
C LEU A 325 13.47 -7.16 -10.86
N PHE A 326 12.94 -7.04 -12.07
CA PHE A 326 12.21 -8.14 -12.69
C PHE A 326 13.10 -9.37 -12.84
N THR A 327 12.53 -10.55 -12.58
CA THR A 327 13.13 -11.80 -13.00
C THR A 327 13.13 -11.90 -14.54
N HIS A 328 14.09 -12.60 -15.08
CA HIS A 328 14.15 -12.87 -16.53
C HIS A 328 13.65 -14.28 -16.86
N ASP A 329 13.06 -14.97 -15.91
CA ASP A 329 12.53 -16.31 -16.11
C ASP A 329 11.18 -16.24 -16.83
N ILE A 330 11.05 -16.96 -17.94
CA ILE A 330 9.81 -17.04 -18.70
C ILE A 330 8.95 -18.15 -18.09
N ALA A 331 8.18 -17.79 -17.06
CA ALA A 331 7.28 -18.68 -16.36
C ALA A 331 6.05 -17.91 -15.86
N TYR A 332 4.96 -18.60 -15.59
CA TYR A 332 3.85 -17.98 -14.88
C TYR A 332 4.30 -17.53 -13.49
N PRO A 333 3.74 -16.40 -12.97
CA PRO A 333 4.02 -15.99 -11.60
C PRO A 333 3.57 -17.08 -10.62
N THR A 334 4.31 -17.22 -9.53
CA THR A 334 4.01 -18.22 -8.49
C THR A 334 3.65 -17.54 -7.18
N ILE A 335 2.69 -18.10 -6.46
CA ILE A 335 2.32 -17.63 -5.13
C ILE A 335 2.57 -18.75 -4.11
N ARG A 336 3.13 -18.34 -2.97
CA ARG A 336 3.21 -19.14 -1.77
C ARG A 336 2.54 -18.39 -0.64
N TYR A 337 1.74 -19.10 0.13
CA TYR A 337 1.01 -18.51 1.23
C TYR A 337 1.63 -18.95 2.55
N TYR A 338 1.82 -18.00 3.42
CA TYR A 338 2.33 -18.21 4.77
C TYR A 338 1.42 -17.52 5.76
N GLN A 339 1.21 -18.13 6.91
CA GLN A 339 0.67 -17.45 8.08
C GLN A 339 1.76 -17.34 9.15
N THR A 340 1.69 -16.30 9.96
CA THR A 340 2.58 -16.14 11.11
C THR A 340 2.03 -16.89 12.29
N GLU A 341 2.82 -17.82 12.85
CA GLU A 341 2.48 -18.60 14.03
C GLU A 341 3.61 -18.55 15.05
N GLU A 342 3.27 -18.68 16.33
CA GLU A 342 4.23 -18.75 17.42
C GLU A 342 4.78 -20.18 17.53
N ASN A 343 6.11 -20.32 17.58
CA ASN A 343 6.80 -21.59 17.79
C ASN A 343 6.95 -21.92 19.27
N LEU A 344 7.59 -23.06 19.60
CA LEU A 344 7.80 -23.51 20.99
C LEU A 344 8.70 -22.56 21.81
N ASP A 345 9.51 -21.75 21.16
CA ASP A 345 10.42 -20.79 21.77
C ASP A 345 9.77 -19.40 21.96
N GLY A 346 8.49 -19.25 21.60
CA GLY A 346 7.76 -17.97 21.64
C GLY A 346 8.14 -17.01 20.52
N GLU A 347 8.77 -17.51 19.43
CA GLU A 347 9.11 -16.73 18.27
C GLU A 347 8.05 -16.91 17.18
N PHE A 348 7.73 -15.82 16.47
CA PHE A 348 6.84 -15.89 15.31
C PHE A 348 7.61 -16.34 14.07
N VAL A 349 7.09 -17.36 13.41
CA VAL A 349 7.68 -17.99 12.22
C VAL A 349 6.66 -18.08 11.09
N PRO A 350 7.11 -18.08 9.81
CA PRO A 350 6.22 -18.26 8.67
C PRO A 350 5.89 -19.76 8.51
N VAL A 351 4.61 -20.08 8.57
CA VAL A 351 4.09 -21.45 8.32
C VAL A 351 3.42 -21.47 6.96
N GLU A 352 3.87 -22.37 6.08
CA GLU A 352 3.29 -22.51 4.74
C GLU A 352 1.90 -23.12 4.83
N VAL A 353 0.94 -22.49 4.15
CA VAL A 353 -0.45 -22.96 4.07
C VAL A 353 -0.82 -23.27 2.62
N SER A 354 -1.63 -24.30 2.43
CA SER A 354 -2.06 -24.69 1.09
C SER A 354 -3.13 -23.74 0.53
N ALA A 355 -3.15 -23.55 -0.79
CA ALA A 355 -4.22 -22.82 -1.47
C ALA A 355 -5.61 -23.42 -1.20
N ALA A 356 -5.71 -24.72 -0.95
CA ALA A 356 -6.96 -25.39 -0.58
C ALA A 356 -7.49 -24.93 0.81
N TYR A 357 -6.59 -24.62 1.74
CA TYR A 357 -6.96 -24.06 3.03
C TYR A 357 -7.59 -22.66 2.88
N LEU A 358 -7.06 -21.85 1.99
CA LEU A 358 -7.57 -20.51 1.70
C LEU A 358 -8.92 -20.53 0.98
N SER A 359 -9.11 -21.45 0.02
CA SER A 359 -10.39 -21.58 -0.69
C SER A 359 -11.54 -22.00 0.22
N ALA A 360 -11.25 -22.62 1.36
CA ALA A 360 -12.24 -22.92 2.39
C ALA A 360 -12.63 -21.67 3.21
N GLN A 361 -11.76 -20.65 3.28
CA GLN A 361 -11.99 -19.42 4.04
C GLN A 361 -12.41 -18.23 3.17
N THR A 362 -12.01 -18.20 1.91
CA THR A 362 -12.31 -17.09 0.99
C THR A 362 -12.78 -17.65 -0.34
N LYS A 363 -14.05 -17.43 -0.72
CA LYS A 363 -14.48 -17.58 -2.11
C LYS A 363 -13.98 -16.33 -2.85
N PRO A 364 -13.01 -16.42 -3.76
CA PRO A 364 -12.63 -15.29 -4.58
C PRO A 364 -13.76 -14.97 -5.56
N GLU A 365 -14.25 -13.73 -5.53
CA GLU A 365 -14.94 -13.18 -6.68
C GLU A 365 -13.89 -12.67 -7.69
N PRO A 366 -14.15 -12.74 -8.99
CA PRO A 366 -13.20 -12.32 -10.01
C PRO A 366 -12.80 -10.86 -9.81
N ALA A 367 -11.50 -10.59 -9.85
CA ALA A 367 -10.95 -9.24 -9.72
C ALA A 367 -11.38 -8.40 -10.94
N TYR A 368 -11.97 -7.24 -10.68
CA TYR A 368 -12.19 -6.22 -11.69
C TYR A 368 -10.85 -5.53 -12.00
N VAL A 369 -10.43 -5.55 -13.26
CA VAL A 369 -9.28 -4.78 -13.74
C VAL A 369 -9.81 -3.47 -14.33
N PRO A 370 -9.56 -2.30 -13.72
CA PRO A 370 -9.98 -1.03 -14.32
C PRO A 370 -9.18 -0.74 -15.57
N ASP A 371 -9.86 -0.20 -16.61
CA ASP A 371 -9.21 0.40 -17.77
C ASP A 371 -8.29 1.53 -17.29
N ILE A 372 -6.99 1.33 -17.41
CA ILE A 372 -5.96 2.31 -17.10
C ILE A 372 -5.50 2.95 -18.41
N ASP A 373 -6.33 3.86 -18.95
CA ASP A 373 -5.93 4.78 -20.01
C ASP A 373 -5.07 5.95 -19.48
#